data_d23b613bf760a6c104c76d5ec0d83cbf
#
_entry.id   d23b613bf760a6c104c76d5ec0d83cbf
#
_cell.length_a   1.000
_cell.length_b   1.000
_cell.length_c   1.000
_cell.angle_alpha   90.00
_cell.angle_beta   90.00
_cell.angle_gamma   90.00
#
_symmetry.space_group_name_H-M   'P 1'
#
loop_
_entity.id
_entity.type
_entity.pdbx_description
1 polymer ?
#
loop_
_entity_poly.entity_id
_entity_poly.type
_entity_poly.pdbx_seq_one_letter_code
_entity_poly.pdbx_strand_id
1 'polypeptide(L)'
;MLSKRQLSPRYRAVRSEIVDQHNFYRSTVNPPAENMEEMRWYPWAAKTAQKWANKCLMLAHASLEGLNDPEVMGQCGQNIFVVSTQVPWSFAIRVWDIEKHNFSYGGIRNNSIGLNGHYTQLVWASSNKVGCGYSPCQMKFQNTTRVFHNYVCNYCPIGNHPLTRDYPYKSGAPCASCPSSCRGGRLCSATGH
;
A
#
# COMPACT_ATOMS: atom_id res chain seq x y z
N MET A 1 22.65 8.33 -7.36
CA MET A 1 21.61 8.69 -6.37
C MET A 1 20.36 9.12 -7.12
N LEU A 2 19.18 8.70 -6.66
CA LEU A 2 17.91 9.16 -7.21
C LEU A 2 17.68 10.63 -6.82
N SER A 3 17.15 11.41 -7.74
CA SER A 3 16.83 12.82 -7.49
C SER A 3 15.55 12.96 -6.66
N LYS A 4 15.37 14.11 -6.01
CA LYS A 4 14.12 14.45 -5.33
C LYS A 4 12.89 14.36 -6.26
N ARG A 5 13.08 14.60 -7.57
CA ARG A 5 12.01 14.47 -8.58
C ARG A 5 11.60 13.02 -8.82
N GLN A 6 12.46 12.05 -8.56
CA GLN A 6 12.18 10.61 -8.73
C GLN A 6 11.62 9.95 -7.46
N LEU A 7 11.74 10.60 -6.30
CA LEU A 7 11.32 10.02 -5.03
C LEU A 7 10.09 10.73 -4.42
N SER A 8 9.95 12.03 -4.63
CA SER A 8 8.88 12.79 -3.97
C SER A 8 7.54 12.63 -4.68
N PRO A 9 6.48 12.15 -3.97
CA PRO A 9 5.12 12.05 -4.52
C PRO A 9 4.44 13.40 -4.83
N ARG A 10 5.15 14.52 -4.65
CA ARG A 10 4.73 15.84 -5.18
C ARG A 10 4.66 15.84 -6.71
N TYR A 11 5.51 15.04 -7.35
CA TYR A 11 5.59 14.97 -8.81
C TYR A 11 4.60 13.94 -9.35
N ARG A 12 3.88 14.33 -10.42
CA ARG A 12 2.87 13.49 -11.04
C ARG A 12 3.44 12.14 -11.49
N ALA A 13 4.63 12.11 -12.08
CA ALA A 13 5.28 10.89 -12.54
C ALA A 13 5.48 9.87 -11.41
N VAL A 14 5.88 10.34 -10.21
CA VAL A 14 6.05 9.47 -9.03
C VAL A 14 4.70 8.94 -8.55
N ARG A 15 3.66 9.78 -8.55
CA ARG A 15 2.30 9.32 -8.18
C ARG A 15 1.78 8.26 -9.16
N SER A 16 2.00 8.48 -10.46
CA SER A 16 1.64 7.49 -11.49
C SER A 16 2.41 6.19 -11.27
N GLU A 17 3.74 6.23 -11.09
CA GLU A 17 4.53 5.03 -10.78
C GLU A 17 3.96 4.25 -9.59
N ILE A 18 3.63 4.94 -8.49
CA ILE A 18 3.06 4.31 -7.29
C ILE A 18 1.74 3.62 -7.62
N VAL A 19 0.79 4.35 -8.25
CA VAL A 19 -0.53 3.81 -8.57
C VAL A 19 -0.44 2.66 -9.55
N ASP A 20 0.36 2.80 -10.60
CA ASP A 20 0.53 1.78 -11.65
C ASP A 20 1.14 0.49 -11.06
N GLN A 21 2.13 0.59 -10.16
CA GLN A 21 2.71 -0.57 -9.49
C GLN A 21 1.69 -1.28 -8.58
N HIS A 22 0.87 -0.53 -7.84
CA HIS A 22 -0.22 -1.12 -7.05
C HIS A 22 -1.20 -1.87 -7.93
N ASN A 23 -1.66 -1.26 -9.01
CA ASN A 23 -2.62 -1.86 -9.93
C ASN A 23 -2.03 -3.06 -10.68
N PHE A 24 -0.75 -3.04 -11.00
CA PHE A 24 -0.05 -4.19 -11.55
C PHE A 24 -0.15 -5.40 -10.61
N TYR A 25 0.25 -5.28 -9.35
CA TYR A 25 0.20 -6.39 -8.40
C TYR A 25 -1.24 -6.84 -8.10
N ARG A 26 -2.17 -5.91 -7.99
CA ARG A 26 -3.60 -6.21 -7.78
C ARG A 26 -4.21 -6.98 -8.94
N SER A 27 -3.81 -6.67 -10.18
CA SER A 27 -4.31 -7.36 -11.38
C SER A 27 -3.72 -8.76 -11.60
N THR A 28 -2.65 -9.10 -10.88
CA THR A 28 -1.88 -10.35 -11.06
C THR A 28 -1.94 -11.30 -9.87
N VAL A 29 -2.90 -11.09 -8.96
CA VAL A 29 -3.07 -11.98 -7.79
C VAL A 29 -3.43 -13.41 -8.18
N ASN A 30 -3.02 -14.37 -7.36
CA ASN A 30 -3.33 -15.79 -7.51
C ASN A 30 -3.82 -16.37 -6.17
N PRO A 31 -5.06 -16.95 -6.11
CA PRO A 31 -6.03 -17.10 -7.21
C PRO A 31 -6.49 -15.75 -7.78
N PRO A 32 -7.04 -15.71 -9.02
CA PRO A 32 -7.58 -14.48 -9.59
C PRO A 32 -8.72 -13.90 -8.76
N ALA A 33 -8.86 -12.57 -8.77
CA ALA A 33 -9.87 -11.86 -8.00
C ALA A 33 -11.06 -11.43 -8.88
N GLU A 34 -12.30 -11.71 -8.44
CA GLU A 34 -13.50 -11.26 -9.16
C GLU A 34 -13.92 -9.82 -8.84
N ASN A 35 -13.46 -9.27 -7.69
CA ASN A 35 -13.92 -7.98 -7.14
C ASN A 35 -12.79 -7.00 -6.85
N MET A 36 -11.59 -7.18 -7.43
CA MET A 36 -10.45 -6.32 -7.14
C MET A 36 -10.67 -4.91 -7.69
N GLU A 37 -10.82 -3.93 -6.82
CA GLU A 37 -10.97 -2.54 -7.21
C GLU A 37 -9.65 -1.92 -7.66
N GLU A 38 -9.72 -1.06 -8.69
CA GLU A 38 -8.59 -0.26 -9.16
C GLU A 38 -8.17 0.74 -8.09
N MET A 39 -6.87 0.78 -7.78
CA MET A 39 -6.28 1.75 -6.85
C MET A 39 -6.17 3.12 -7.51
N ARG A 40 -6.54 4.18 -6.79
CA ARG A 40 -6.42 5.58 -7.22
C ARG A 40 -5.63 6.41 -6.21
N TRP A 41 -4.97 7.45 -6.72
CA TRP A 41 -4.25 8.37 -5.85
C TRP A 41 -5.21 9.19 -4.99
N TYR A 42 -4.93 9.26 -3.69
CA TYR A 42 -5.75 9.98 -2.73
C TYR A 42 -4.93 11.04 -1.99
N PRO A 43 -5.21 12.35 -2.23
CA PRO A 43 -4.41 13.44 -1.67
C PRO A 43 -4.37 13.49 -0.14
N TRP A 44 -5.48 13.18 0.53
CA TRP A 44 -5.52 13.17 1.99
C TRP A 44 -4.59 12.09 2.56
N ALA A 45 -4.67 10.88 2.04
CA ALA A 45 -3.77 9.78 2.43
C ALA A 45 -2.29 10.13 2.16
N ALA A 46 -2.00 10.81 1.05
CA ALA A 46 -0.64 11.27 0.74
C ALA A 46 -0.14 12.33 1.73
N LYS A 47 -1.00 13.27 2.11
CA LYS A 47 -0.65 14.32 3.10
C LYS A 47 -0.35 13.70 4.47
N THR A 48 -1.16 12.77 4.93
CA THR A 48 -0.99 12.09 6.22
C THR A 48 0.20 11.14 6.19
N ALA A 49 0.43 10.39 5.10
CA ALA A 49 1.60 9.55 4.91
C ALA A 49 2.89 10.38 4.89
N GLN A 50 2.91 11.53 4.20
CA GLN A 50 4.08 12.43 4.19
C GLN A 50 4.36 13.01 5.59
N LYS A 51 3.31 13.41 6.31
CA LYS A 51 3.45 13.89 7.70
C LYS A 51 4.07 12.80 8.60
N TRP A 52 3.67 11.54 8.40
CA TRP A 52 4.22 10.42 9.15
C TRP A 52 5.66 10.11 8.73
N ALA A 53 5.95 10.05 7.43
CA ALA A 53 7.30 9.82 6.92
C ALA A 53 8.33 10.83 7.48
N ASN A 54 7.92 12.09 7.62
CA ASN A 54 8.77 13.17 8.14
C ASN A 54 9.09 13.04 9.64
N LYS A 55 8.35 12.24 10.39
CA LYS A 55 8.66 11.96 11.80
C LYS A 55 9.89 11.06 11.96
N CYS A 56 10.31 10.37 10.90
CA CYS A 56 11.48 9.51 10.91
C CYS A 56 11.47 8.43 12.01
N LEU A 57 10.30 7.95 12.34
CA LEU A 57 10.10 6.84 13.28
C LEU A 57 10.27 5.53 12.51
N MET A 58 11.38 4.82 12.80
CA MET A 58 11.73 3.59 12.08
C MET A 58 10.69 2.50 12.36
N LEU A 59 10.00 2.02 11.30
CA LEU A 59 9.02 0.93 11.32
C LEU A 59 7.86 1.11 12.31
N ALA A 60 7.69 2.30 12.91
CA ALA A 60 6.54 2.58 13.77
C ALA A 60 5.35 3.05 12.94
N HIS A 61 4.18 2.44 13.15
CA HIS A 61 2.93 2.85 12.54
C HIS A 61 2.31 4.07 13.21
N ALA A 62 1.54 4.84 12.43
CA ALA A 62 0.72 5.91 12.95
C ALA A 62 -0.38 5.35 13.87
N SER A 63 -0.82 6.16 14.84
CA SER A 63 -2.00 5.82 15.64
C SER A 63 -3.26 5.74 14.76
N LEU A 64 -4.24 4.98 15.21
CA LEU A 64 -5.52 4.85 14.50
C LEU A 64 -6.22 6.21 14.30
N GLU A 65 -6.11 7.10 15.28
CA GLU A 65 -6.62 8.49 15.17
C GLU A 65 -5.95 9.26 14.02
N GLY A 66 -4.64 9.08 13.84
CA GLY A 66 -3.88 9.73 12.76
C GLY A 66 -4.19 9.17 11.37
N LEU A 67 -4.88 8.02 11.30
CA LEU A 67 -5.32 7.34 10.09
C LEU A 67 -6.83 7.39 9.88
N ASN A 68 -7.55 8.17 10.69
CA ASN A 68 -8.99 8.34 10.54
C ASN A 68 -9.29 9.35 9.41
N ASP A 69 -9.92 8.86 8.36
CA ASP A 69 -10.22 9.64 7.15
C ASP A 69 -11.59 10.32 7.30
N PRO A 70 -11.68 11.65 7.25
CA PRO A 70 -12.93 12.36 7.40
C PRO A 70 -13.89 12.20 6.21
N GLU A 71 -13.38 11.88 5.01
CA GLU A 71 -14.22 11.75 3.81
C GLU A 71 -14.88 10.37 3.71
N VAL A 72 -14.16 9.31 4.11
CA VAL A 72 -14.69 7.94 4.10
C VAL A 72 -15.25 7.54 5.47
N MET A 73 -15.21 8.45 6.45
CA MET A 73 -15.65 8.22 7.85
C MET A 73 -15.15 6.88 8.41
N GLY A 74 -13.87 6.57 8.14
CA GLY A 74 -13.28 5.30 8.51
C GLY A 74 -11.76 5.35 8.59
N GLN A 75 -11.19 4.26 9.03
CA GLN A 75 -9.75 4.13 9.17
C GLN A 75 -9.07 3.76 7.86
N CYS A 76 -7.83 4.22 7.69
CA CYS A 76 -6.93 3.78 6.64
C CYS A 76 -5.86 2.85 7.21
N GLY A 77 -5.39 1.93 6.40
CA GLY A 77 -4.23 1.10 6.69
C GLY A 77 -2.93 1.80 6.32
N GLN A 78 -1.80 1.21 6.71
CA GLN A 78 -0.49 1.79 6.44
C GLN A 78 0.56 0.71 6.17
N ASN A 79 1.33 0.88 5.08
CA ASN A 79 2.56 0.14 4.83
C ASN A 79 3.76 1.06 5.00
N ILE A 80 4.82 0.54 5.62
CA ILE A 80 6.08 1.26 5.81
C ILE A 80 7.22 0.41 5.26
N PHE A 81 8.12 1.06 4.52
CA PHE A 81 9.37 0.46 4.06
C PHE A 81 10.54 1.37 4.42
N VAL A 82 11.56 0.80 5.05
CA VAL A 82 12.76 1.50 5.47
C VAL A 82 13.99 0.83 4.86
N VAL A 83 14.88 1.63 4.31
CA VAL A 83 16.10 1.16 3.66
C VAL A 83 17.24 2.17 3.83
N SER A 84 18.49 1.70 3.84
CA SER A 84 19.68 2.55 4.03
C SER A 84 20.09 3.35 2.78
N THR A 85 19.60 2.96 1.61
CA THR A 85 19.89 3.60 0.33
C THR A 85 18.61 4.01 -0.38
N GLN A 86 18.70 5.02 -1.25
CA GLN A 86 17.54 5.43 -2.07
C GLN A 86 17.19 4.35 -3.09
N VAL A 87 15.93 3.99 -3.16
CA VAL A 87 15.37 3.06 -4.15
C VAL A 87 14.14 3.67 -4.82
N PRO A 88 13.78 3.29 -6.07
CA PRO A 88 12.54 3.75 -6.69
C PRO A 88 11.32 3.19 -5.95
N TRP A 89 10.16 3.84 -6.10
CA TRP A 89 8.92 3.39 -5.49
C TRP A 89 8.49 1.99 -5.94
N SER A 90 8.75 1.65 -7.21
CA SER A 90 8.53 0.30 -7.74
C SER A 90 9.27 -0.77 -6.93
N PHE A 91 10.47 -0.48 -6.42
CA PHE A 91 11.20 -1.41 -5.55
C PHE A 91 10.54 -1.54 -4.17
N ALA A 92 10.17 -0.42 -3.53
CA ALA A 92 9.53 -0.45 -2.22
C ALA A 92 8.20 -1.24 -2.26
N ILE A 93 7.36 -0.99 -3.28
CA ILE A 93 6.09 -1.69 -3.46
C ILE A 93 6.31 -3.17 -3.79
N ARG A 94 7.35 -3.50 -4.57
CA ARG A 94 7.74 -4.88 -4.83
C ARG A 94 8.12 -5.63 -3.55
N VAL A 95 8.79 -4.98 -2.61
CA VAL A 95 9.15 -5.61 -1.31
C VAL A 95 7.88 -5.99 -0.55
N TRP A 96 6.84 -5.16 -0.57
CA TRP A 96 5.54 -5.52 0.02
C TRP A 96 4.86 -6.67 -0.73
N ASP A 97 4.96 -6.72 -2.07
CA ASP A 97 4.41 -7.82 -2.86
C ASP A 97 5.13 -9.17 -2.61
N ILE A 98 6.44 -9.15 -2.37
CA ILE A 98 7.23 -10.38 -2.11
C ILE A 98 6.71 -11.14 -0.88
N GLU A 99 6.07 -10.50 0.06
CA GLU A 99 5.44 -11.15 1.22
C GLU A 99 4.37 -12.17 0.83
N LYS A 100 3.86 -12.14 -0.42
CA LYS A 100 2.95 -13.17 -0.96
C LYS A 100 3.49 -14.59 -0.83
N HIS A 101 4.81 -14.76 -0.79
CA HIS A 101 5.42 -16.09 -0.59
C HIS A 101 5.17 -16.66 0.81
N ASN A 102 4.81 -15.80 1.76
CA ASN A 102 4.42 -16.18 3.12
C ASN A 102 2.88 -16.16 3.30
N PHE A 103 2.12 -15.89 2.24
CA PHE A 103 0.67 -15.83 2.27
C PHE A 103 0.06 -17.06 1.59
N SER A 104 -1.02 -17.58 2.18
CA SER A 104 -1.84 -18.64 1.61
C SER A 104 -3.30 -18.19 1.62
N TYR A 105 -3.87 -18.03 0.44
CA TYR A 105 -5.29 -17.67 0.30
C TYR A 105 -6.16 -18.74 0.98
N GLY A 106 -7.11 -18.31 1.81
CA GLY A 106 -7.95 -19.21 2.61
C GLY A 106 -7.32 -19.75 3.89
N GLY A 107 -6.15 -19.23 4.29
CA GLY A 107 -5.56 -19.52 5.62
C GLY A 107 -4.93 -20.89 5.79
N ILE A 108 -4.68 -21.66 4.71
CA ILE A 108 -4.16 -23.03 4.77
C ILE A 108 -2.80 -23.11 5.51
N ARG A 109 -2.01 -22.05 5.53
CA ARG A 109 -0.67 -21.96 6.13
C ARG A 109 -0.56 -20.93 7.26
N ASN A 110 -1.57 -20.76 8.09
CA ASN A 110 -1.52 -19.83 9.23
C ASN A 110 -0.92 -18.45 8.86
N ASN A 111 -1.64 -17.66 8.08
CA ASN A 111 -1.22 -16.32 7.71
C ASN A 111 -0.95 -15.45 8.96
N SER A 112 0.15 -14.73 8.97
CA SER A 112 0.55 -13.83 10.04
C SER A 112 0.69 -12.40 9.53
N ILE A 113 0.06 -11.43 10.21
CA ILE A 113 0.15 -10.01 9.86
C ILE A 113 1.60 -9.50 9.84
N GLY A 114 2.46 -10.04 10.68
CA GLY A 114 3.87 -9.69 10.72
C GLY A 114 4.69 -10.24 9.56
N LEU A 115 4.18 -11.24 8.80
CA LEU A 115 4.89 -11.87 7.69
C LEU A 115 4.31 -11.55 6.32
N ASN A 116 3.04 -11.12 6.25
CA ASN A 116 2.34 -10.89 4.98
C ASN A 116 1.36 -9.72 5.02
N GLY A 117 1.39 -8.91 6.08
CA GLY A 117 0.45 -7.81 6.26
C GLY A 117 0.61 -6.69 5.24
N HIS A 118 1.82 -6.42 4.74
CA HIS A 118 2.02 -5.44 3.68
C HIS A 118 1.42 -5.93 2.35
N TYR A 119 1.62 -7.22 2.02
CA TYR A 119 1.02 -7.82 0.82
C TYR A 119 -0.50 -7.83 0.89
N THR A 120 -1.08 -8.30 1.99
CA THR A 120 -2.54 -8.39 2.09
C THR A 120 -3.21 -7.01 2.07
N GLN A 121 -2.58 -5.97 2.63
CA GLN A 121 -3.01 -4.58 2.47
C GLN A 121 -2.90 -4.10 1.01
N LEU A 122 -1.81 -4.43 0.32
CA LEU A 122 -1.58 -4.07 -1.09
C LEU A 122 -2.69 -4.61 -1.99
N VAL A 123 -3.13 -5.86 -1.75
CA VAL A 123 -4.13 -6.56 -2.57
C VAL A 123 -5.51 -6.64 -1.93
N TRP A 124 -5.78 -5.81 -0.90
CA TRP A 124 -7.11 -5.74 -0.29
C TRP A 124 -8.12 -5.14 -1.27
N ALA A 125 -9.12 -5.92 -1.68
CA ALA A 125 -9.99 -5.57 -2.80
C ALA A 125 -10.65 -4.21 -2.65
N SER A 126 -11.24 -3.91 -1.49
CA SER A 126 -11.97 -2.68 -1.20
C SER A 126 -11.10 -1.48 -0.82
N SER A 127 -9.78 -1.67 -0.57
CA SER A 127 -8.84 -0.56 -0.42
C SER A 127 -8.51 0.00 -1.80
N ASN A 128 -9.25 1.00 -2.26
CA ASN A 128 -9.16 1.55 -3.61
C ASN A 128 -8.49 2.92 -3.70
N LYS A 129 -8.06 3.49 -2.56
CA LYS A 129 -7.40 4.78 -2.47
C LYS A 129 -6.02 4.62 -1.82
N VAL A 130 -4.98 5.18 -2.42
CA VAL A 130 -3.62 5.18 -1.87
C VAL A 130 -3.00 6.56 -1.93
N GLY A 131 -2.26 6.91 -0.88
CA GLY A 131 -1.44 8.10 -0.86
C GLY A 131 -0.16 7.85 -0.09
N CYS A 132 0.96 8.25 -0.67
CA CYS A 132 2.27 7.92 -0.12
C CYS A 132 3.11 9.16 0.17
N GLY A 133 4.06 9.02 1.09
CA GLY A 133 5.03 10.01 1.47
C GLY A 133 6.44 9.40 1.60
N TYR A 134 7.44 10.20 1.30
CA TYR A 134 8.84 9.82 1.38
C TYR A 134 9.64 10.85 2.18
N SER A 135 10.53 10.39 3.04
CA SER A 135 11.47 11.25 3.75
C SER A 135 12.86 10.59 3.87
N PRO A 136 13.94 11.33 3.54
CA PRO A 136 15.28 10.97 4.01
C PRO A 136 15.37 11.31 5.49
N CYS A 137 15.82 10.36 6.29
CA CYS A 137 15.87 10.44 7.74
C CYS A 137 17.27 10.23 8.28
N GLN A 138 17.52 10.75 9.47
CA GLN A 138 18.76 10.53 10.20
C GLN A 138 18.44 9.97 11.58
N MET A 139 19.21 9.01 12.01
CA MET A 139 19.11 8.42 13.33
C MET A 139 20.49 8.43 13.99
N LYS A 140 20.56 8.93 15.21
CA LYS A 140 21.75 8.81 16.04
C LYS A 140 21.79 7.41 16.66
N PHE A 141 22.87 6.70 16.43
CA PHE A 141 23.12 5.41 17.05
C PHE A 141 24.51 5.46 17.66
N GLN A 142 24.58 5.48 18.99
CA GLN A 142 25.82 5.74 19.73
C GLN A 142 26.47 7.05 19.24
N ASN A 143 27.74 7.02 18.83
CA ASN A 143 28.49 8.17 18.32
C ASN A 143 28.42 8.34 16.80
N THR A 144 27.55 7.58 16.11
CA THR A 144 27.40 7.65 14.65
C THR A 144 26.03 8.13 14.23
N THR A 145 25.97 8.89 13.13
CA THR A 145 24.70 9.25 12.48
C THR A 145 24.51 8.32 11.28
N ARG A 146 23.41 7.59 11.27
CA ARG A 146 22.98 6.75 10.16
C ARG A 146 21.85 7.42 9.39
N VAL A 147 21.93 7.37 8.06
CA VAL A 147 20.87 7.84 7.17
C VAL A 147 20.02 6.64 6.78
N PHE A 148 18.70 6.84 6.76
CA PHE A 148 17.76 5.87 6.20
C PHE A 148 16.68 6.59 5.40
N HIS A 149 16.00 5.86 4.55
CA HIS A 149 14.95 6.36 3.67
C HIS A 149 13.63 5.72 4.08
N ASN A 150 12.65 6.57 4.43
CA ASN A 150 11.35 6.16 4.95
C ASN A 150 10.28 6.36 3.88
N TYR A 151 9.69 5.25 3.45
CA TYR A 151 8.60 5.18 2.47
C TYR A 151 7.33 4.76 3.20
N VAL A 152 6.30 5.57 3.16
CA VAL A 152 5.05 5.35 3.86
C VAL A 152 3.89 5.47 2.89
N CYS A 153 3.01 4.47 2.83
CA CYS A 153 1.75 4.53 2.09
C CYS A 153 0.57 4.29 3.02
N ASN A 154 -0.44 5.14 2.93
CA ASN A 154 -1.72 4.96 3.59
C ASN A 154 -2.77 4.50 2.57
N TYR A 155 -3.62 3.55 2.99
CA TYR A 155 -4.61 2.87 2.16
C TYR A 155 -6.01 3.07 2.73
N CYS A 156 -6.93 3.60 1.94
CA CYS A 156 -8.28 3.87 2.39
C CYS A 156 -9.32 3.20 1.47
N PRO A 157 -10.34 2.56 2.04
CA PRO A 157 -10.48 2.15 3.44
C PRO A 157 -9.37 1.19 3.91
N ILE A 158 -9.29 0.98 5.24
CA ILE A 158 -8.34 0.03 5.83
C ILE A 158 -8.59 -1.40 5.32
N GLY A 159 -7.52 -2.12 5.05
CA GLY A 159 -7.53 -3.57 4.83
C GLY A 159 -7.18 -4.35 6.10
N ASN A 160 -6.75 -5.60 5.90
CA ASN A 160 -6.26 -6.47 6.97
C ASN A 160 -7.24 -6.70 8.12
N HIS A 161 -8.54 -6.72 7.82
CA HIS A 161 -9.55 -6.97 8.84
C HIS A 161 -9.32 -8.34 9.49
N PRO A 162 -9.22 -8.45 10.82
CA PRO A 162 -8.80 -9.68 11.51
C PRO A 162 -9.59 -10.94 11.12
N LEU A 163 -10.92 -10.80 10.94
CA LEU A 163 -11.81 -11.93 10.64
C LEU A 163 -11.76 -12.39 9.18
N THR A 164 -11.27 -11.56 8.26
CA THR A 164 -11.29 -11.84 6.81
C THR A 164 -9.91 -11.71 6.17
N ARG A 165 -8.85 -11.60 6.97
CA ARG A 165 -7.48 -11.39 6.48
C ARG A 165 -7.01 -12.46 5.51
N ASP A 166 -7.48 -13.70 5.67
CA ASP A 166 -7.14 -14.82 4.79
C ASP A 166 -7.81 -14.74 3.42
N TYR A 167 -8.75 -13.80 3.27
CA TYR A 167 -9.53 -13.54 2.05
C TYR A 167 -9.48 -12.04 1.72
N PRO A 168 -8.32 -11.49 1.32
CA PRO A 168 -8.19 -10.05 1.04
C PRO A 168 -9.02 -9.59 -0.17
N TYR A 169 -9.51 -10.52 -0.96
CA TYR A 169 -10.42 -10.34 -2.09
C TYR A 169 -11.29 -11.60 -2.26
N LYS A 170 -12.30 -11.55 -3.11
CA LYS A 170 -13.05 -12.74 -3.54
C LYS A 170 -12.34 -13.39 -4.72
N SER A 171 -12.06 -14.70 -4.61
CA SER A 171 -11.50 -15.47 -5.72
C SER A 171 -12.56 -15.81 -6.74
N GLY A 172 -12.22 -15.65 -8.03
CA GLY A 172 -13.13 -15.93 -9.13
C GLY A 172 -12.59 -15.38 -10.45
N ALA A 173 -13.38 -15.50 -11.52
CA ALA A 173 -13.01 -14.92 -12.80
C ALA A 173 -12.87 -13.40 -12.66
N PRO A 174 -11.78 -12.80 -13.19
CA PRO A 174 -11.56 -11.35 -13.05
C PRO A 174 -12.78 -10.54 -13.49
N CYS A 175 -13.12 -9.52 -12.71
CA CYS A 175 -14.29 -8.66 -12.93
C CYS A 175 -15.67 -9.33 -12.87
N ALA A 176 -15.80 -10.57 -12.40
CA ALA A 176 -17.10 -11.22 -12.31
C ALA A 176 -18.09 -10.45 -11.41
N SER A 177 -17.58 -9.74 -10.39
CA SER A 177 -18.39 -8.87 -9.52
C SER A 177 -18.66 -7.47 -10.10
N CYS A 178 -18.06 -7.10 -11.24
CA CYS A 178 -18.15 -5.76 -11.83
C CYS A 178 -18.12 -5.75 -13.38
N PRO A 179 -18.93 -6.56 -14.06
CA PRO A 179 -18.81 -6.75 -15.51
C PRO A 179 -19.00 -5.47 -16.32
N SER A 180 -19.84 -4.55 -15.83
CA SER A 180 -20.11 -3.26 -16.49
C SER A 180 -19.04 -2.20 -16.25
N SER A 181 -18.17 -2.39 -15.26
CA SER A 181 -17.13 -1.41 -14.86
C SER A 181 -15.74 -2.00 -14.81
N CYS A 182 -15.50 -3.06 -15.56
CA CYS A 182 -14.21 -3.72 -15.66
C CYS A 182 -13.17 -2.87 -16.40
N ARG A 183 -11.98 -2.73 -15.83
CA ARG A 183 -10.83 -2.03 -16.41
C ARG A 183 -9.74 -3.02 -16.78
N GLY A 184 -9.26 -2.95 -18.03
CA GLY A 184 -8.20 -3.83 -18.52
C GLY A 184 -8.50 -5.34 -18.38
N GLY A 185 -9.76 -5.74 -18.24
CA GLY A 185 -10.17 -7.12 -18.04
C GLY A 185 -9.78 -7.72 -16.69
N ARG A 186 -9.33 -6.92 -15.71
CA ARG A 186 -8.75 -7.42 -14.46
C ARG A 186 -9.16 -6.67 -13.19
N LEU A 187 -9.49 -5.40 -13.29
CA LEU A 187 -9.79 -4.55 -12.14
C LEU A 187 -11.18 -3.94 -12.28
N CYS A 188 -11.91 -3.88 -11.19
CA CYS A 188 -13.16 -3.16 -11.09
C CYS A 188 -12.87 -1.66 -11.02
N SER A 189 -13.57 -0.85 -11.83
CA SER A 189 -13.53 0.59 -11.65
C SER A 189 -14.03 0.90 -10.24
N ALA A 190 -13.21 1.61 -9.45
CA ALA A 190 -13.67 2.06 -8.14
C ALA A 190 -14.90 2.94 -8.33
N THR A 191 -16.05 2.47 -7.86
CA THR A 191 -17.30 3.26 -7.85
C THR A 191 -17.05 4.51 -7.03
N GLY A 192 -17.24 5.67 -7.63
CA GLY A 192 -17.13 6.94 -6.93
C GLY A 192 -18.16 7.01 -5.80
N HIS A 193 -17.67 7.06 -4.58
CA HIS A 193 -18.34 7.68 -3.45
C HIS A 193 -17.47 8.81 -2.98
#